data_00959e2f8add900c60e250a3a4a3d54d
#
_entry.id   00959e2f8add900c60e250a3a4a3d54d
#
_cell.length_a   1.000
_cell.length_b   1.000
_cell.length_c   1.000
_cell.angle_alpha   90.00
_cell.angle_beta   90.00
_cell.angle_gamma   90.00
#
_symmetry.space_group_name_H-M   'P 1'
#
loop_
_entity.id
_entity.type
_entity.pdbx_description
1 polymer ?
#
loop_
_entity_poly.entity_id
_entity_poly.type
_entity_poly.pdbx_seq_one_letter_code
_entity_poly.pdbx_strand_id
1 'polypeptide(L)'
;MKAFLILVYLMFSNESTIVSDYNINVTAKSRVNYILEGEDLNGEVYGDDPVVTILEGDTVNFNIDAPGHPFFIKTTPGTGKKNQVEGIENNGTTRGQISWTPLKKGSYYYQCSKHKSMFGKIIVN
;
A
#
# COMPACT_ATOMS: atom_id res chain seq x y z
N MET A 1 22.17 0.96 46.12
CA MET A 1 22.66 1.78 45.05
C MET A 1 22.85 1.06 43.74
N LYS A 2 23.33 -0.14 43.78
CA LYS A 2 23.58 -0.92 42.56
C LYS A 2 22.30 -1.39 41.86
N ALA A 3 21.23 -1.60 42.63
CA ALA A 3 19.93 -1.99 42.05
C ALA A 3 19.30 -0.91 41.20
N PHE A 4 19.72 0.30 41.41
CA PHE A 4 19.21 1.44 40.67
C PHE A 4 19.56 1.41 39.19
N LEU A 5 20.77 0.98 38.86
CA LEU A 5 21.20 0.83 37.46
C LEU A 5 20.45 -0.24 36.72
N ILE A 6 20.06 -1.31 37.41
CA ILE A 6 19.33 -2.42 36.82
C ILE A 6 17.94 -1.98 36.36
N LEU A 7 17.27 -1.12 37.14
CA LEU A 7 15.95 -0.61 36.76
C LEU A 7 15.99 0.20 35.49
N VAL A 8 17.00 1.04 35.33
CA VAL A 8 17.16 1.85 34.12
C VAL A 8 17.31 0.98 32.88
N TYR A 9 18.10 -0.08 33.02
CA TYR A 9 18.33 -0.99 31.93
C TYR A 9 17.05 -1.71 31.47
N LEU A 10 16.23 -2.14 32.41
CA LEU A 10 14.97 -2.84 32.12
C LEU A 10 13.98 -1.96 31.36
N MET A 11 14.00 -0.66 31.58
CA MET A 11 13.08 0.24 30.90
C MET A 11 13.34 0.32 29.40
N PHE A 12 14.56 0.16 28.95
CA PHE A 12 14.89 0.16 27.53
C PHE A 12 14.55 -1.13 26.82
N SER A 13 14.47 -2.25 27.53
CA SER A 13 14.25 -3.54 26.92
C SER A 13 12.81 -3.83 26.51
N ASN A 14 11.88 -2.92 26.85
CA ASN A 14 10.46 -3.15 26.62
C ASN A 14 9.88 -2.38 25.42
N GLU A 15 10.70 -1.68 24.68
CA GLU A 15 10.22 -1.00 23.49
C GLU A 15 9.94 -2.00 22.38
N SER A 16 8.78 -1.90 21.77
CA SER A 16 8.40 -2.70 20.63
C SER A 16 7.84 -1.82 19.53
N THR A 17 8.09 -2.22 18.30
CA THR A 17 7.55 -1.56 17.12
C THR A 17 6.27 -2.28 16.71
N ILE A 18 5.18 -1.52 16.53
CA ILE A 18 3.91 -2.04 16.07
C ILE A 18 3.79 -1.75 14.59
N VAL A 19 3.56 -2.79 13.79
CA VAL A 19 3.27 -2.67 12.37
C VAL A 19 1.84 -3.12 12.12
N SER A 20 1.22 -2.55 11.12
CA SER A 20 -0.15 -2.88 10.73
C SER A 20 -0.18 -3.59 9.39
N ASP A 21 -1.26 -4.31 9.18
CA ASP A 21 -1.52 -5.10 7.99
C ASP A 21 -2.92 -4.72 7.50
N TYR A 22 -3.01 -4.11 6.33
CA TYR A 22 -4.26 -3.61 5.78
C TYR A 22 -4.70 -4.43 4.59
N ASN A 23 -6.00 -4.56 4.41
CA ASN A 23 -6.61 -5.26 3.29
C ASN A 23 -7.52 -4.32 2.53
N ILE A 24 -7.32 -4.22 1.23
CA ILE A 24 -8.06 -3.36 0.33
C ILE A 24 -8.48 -4.16 -0.88
N ASN A 25 -9.77 -4.27 -1.12
CA ASN A 25 -10.32 -4.90 -2.30
C ASN A 25 -10.32 -3.90 -3.46
N VAL A 26 -9.95 -4.37 -4.63
CA VAL A 26 -9.85 -3.55 -5.84
C VAL A 26 -10.70 -4.16 -6.93
N THR A 27 -11.63 -3.37 -7.46
CA THR A 27 -12.44 -3.74 -8.61
C THR A 27 -12.44 -2.62 -9.64
N ALA A 28 -13.04 -2.85 -10.80
CA ALA A 28 -13.18 -1.84 -11.84
C ALA A 28 -14.49 -2.07 -12.59
N LYS A 29 -15.29 -1.01 -12.70
CA LYS A 29 -16.54 -1.02 -13.49
C LYS A 29 -16.38 -0.33 -14.84
N SER A 30 -15.29 0.42 -15.02
CA SER A 30 -15.06 1.22 -16.21
C SER A 30 -13.57 1.31 -16.50
N ARG A 31 -13.22 2.03 -17.54
CA ARG A 31 -11.83 2.35 -17.91
C ARG A 31 -11.32 3.62 -17.23
N VAL A 32 -12.09 4.22 -16.35
CA VAL A 32 -11.79 5.52 -15.77
C VAL A 32 -11.24 5.40 -14.36
N ASN A 33 -11.84 4.53 -13.55
CA ASN A 33 -11.50 4.43 -12.14
C ASN A 33 -11.37 3.00 -11.66
N TYR A 34 -10.44 2.78 -10.73
CA TYR A 34 -10.52 1.65 -9.83
C TYR A 34 -11.49 2.00 -8.70
N ILE A 35 -12.15 0.99 -8.17
CA ILE A 35 -12.96 1.11 -6.97
C ILE A 35 -12.22 0.34 -5.88
N LEU A 36 -11.90 1.04 -4.81
CA LEU A 36 -11.23 0.45 -3.65
C LEU A 36 -12.20 0.38 -2.47
N GLU A 37 -12.09 -0.69 -1.69
CA GLU A 37 -12.87 -0.89 -0.48
C GLU A 37 -12.04 -1.62 0.56
N GLY A 38 -11.87 -1.01 1.72
CA GLY A 38 -11.10 -1.60 2.81
C GLY A 38 -10.74 -0.58 3.87
N GLU A 39 -9.57 -0.74 4.45
CA GLU A 39 -9.07 0.14 5.50
C GLU A 39 -7.60 0.47 5.31
N ASP A 40 -7.21 1.65 5.77
CA ASP A 40 -5.83 2.09 5.86
C ASP A 40 -5.54 2.75 7.20
N LEU A 41 -4.44 3.46 7.32
CA LEU A 41 -4.04 4.16 8.54
C LEU A 41 -5.12 5.12 9.06
N ASN A 42 -5.85 5.75 8.15
CA ASN A 42 -6.86 6.77 8.50
C ASN A 42 -8.27 6.21 8.65
N GLY A 43 -8.45 4.91 8.52
CA GLY A 43 -9.75 4.26 8.64
C GLY A 43 -10.26 3.75 7.31
N GLU A 44 -11.55 3.95 7.05
CA GLU A 44 -12.20 3.42 5.86
C GLU A 44 -11.64 4.01 4.56
N VAL A 45 -11.33 3.12 3.61
CA VAL A 45 -11.01 3.47 2.22
C VAL A 45 -12.17 3.01 1.37
N TYR A 46 -12.78 3.91 0.62
CA TYR A 46 -13.91 3.56 -0.22
C TYR A 46 -14.07 4.51 -1.39
N GLY A 47 -14.35 3.96 -2.57
CA GLY A 47 -14.79 4.74 -3.71
C GLY A 47 -13.83 4.72 -4.90
N ASP A 48 -13.93 5.74 -5.72
CA ASP A 48 -13.21 5.86 -6.99
C ASP A 48 -11.81 6.43 -6.76
N ASP A 49 -10.79 5.65 -7.07
CA ASP A 49 -9.38 6.02 -6.97
C ASP A 49 -9.02 6.76 -5.67
N PRO A 50 -9.47 6.28 -4.48
CA PRO A 50 -9.18 6.98 -3.23
C PRO A 50 -7.69 6.95 -2.89
N VAL A 51 -7.28 7.92 -2.09
CA VAL A 51 -5.94 7.94 -1.51
C VAL A 51 -5.84 6.83 -0.46
N VAL A 52 -4.73 6.11 -0.48
CA VAL A 52 -4.39 5.10 0.53
C VAL A 52 -3.20 5.62 1.32
N THR A 53 -3.30 5.62 2.64
CA THR A 53 -2.23 6.10 3.53
C THR A 53 -1.80 4.99 4.47
N ILE A 54 -0.50 4.72 4.52
CA ILE A 54 0.07 3.74 5.44
C ILE A 54 1.38 4.29 6.03
N LEU A 55 1.89 3.63 7.05
CA LEU A 55 3.21 3.94 7.59
C LEU A 55 4.27 3.10 6.90
N GLU A 56 5.48 3.62 6.85
CA GLU A 56 6.66 2.86 6.48
C GLU A 56 6.74 1.61 7.35
N GLY A 57 6.92 0.45 6.73
CA GLY A 57 6.96 -0.83 7.44
C GLY A 57 5.61 -1.53 7.61
N ASP A 58 4.51 -0.83 7.39
CA ASP A 58 3.19 -1.47 7.32
C ASP A 58 3.07 -2.28 6.04
N THR A 59 2.19 -3.28 6.06
CA THR A 59 1.86 -4.07 4.87
C THR A 59 0.47 -3.70 4.37
N VAL A 60 0.34 -3.47 3.08
CA VAL A 60 -0.96 -3.35 2.43
C VAL A 60 -1.14 -4.51 1.46
N ASN A 61 -2.29 -5.15 1.56
CA ASN A 61 -2.69 -6.26 0.68
C ASN A 61 -3.80 -5.76 -0.23
N PHE A 62 -3.52 -5.63 -1.51
CA PHE A 62 -4.53 -5.32 -2.51
C PHE A 62 -5.07 -6.63 -3.06
N ASN A 63 -6.35 -6.87 -2.85
CA ASN A 63 -7.05 -8.03 -3.39
C ASN A 63 -7.76 -7.61 -4.66
N ILE A 64 -7.20 -7.98 -5.79
CA ILE A 64 -7.56 -7.44 -7.09
C ILE A 64 -8.49 -8.38 -7.83
N ASP A 65 -9.60 -7.85 -8.30
CA ASP A 65 -10.50 -8.51 -9.23
C ASP A 65 -10.97 -7.45 -10.24
N ALA A 66 -10.10 -7.15 -11.20
CA ALA A 66 -10.31 -6.11 -12.19
C ALA A 66 -9.88 -6.61 -13.58
N PRO A 67 -10.61 -7.57 -14.16
CA PRO A 67 -10.26 -8.14 -15.46
C PRO A 67 -10.08 -7.04 -16.52
N GLY A 68 -8.98 -7.14 -17.28
CA GLY A 68 -8.66 -6.17 -18.32
C GLY A 68 -7.95 -4.92 -17.84
N HIS A 69 -7.72 -4.78 -16.51
CA HIS A 69 -7.10 -3.60 -15.91
C HIS A 69 -5.90 -3.98 -15.04
N PRO A 70 -4.72 -4.16 -15.63
CA PRO A 70 -3.52 -4.51 -14.86
C PRO A 70 -3.18 -3.44 -13.82
N PHE A 71 -3.12 -3.84 -12.56
CA PHE A 71 -2.93 -2.97 -11.41
C PHE A 71 -1.47 -2.94 -11.01
N PHE A 72 -0.81 -1.82 -11.24
CA PHE A 72 0.61 -1.64 -10.90
C PHE A 72 0.78 -0.68 -9.74
N ILE A 73 1.69 -0.99 -8.84
CA ILE A 73 2.18 -0.03 -7.86
C ILE A 73 3.42 0.62 -8.46
N LYS A 74 3.40 1.95 -8.55
CA LYS A 74 4.42 2.73 -9.27
C LYS A 74 4.94 3.88 -8.43
N THR A 75 6.11 4.36 -8.81
CA THR A 75 6.70 5.57 -8.22
C THR A 75 6.18 6.85 -8.90
N THR A 76 5.65 6.72 -10.12
CA THR A 76 5.10 7.83 -10.90
C THR A 76 3.90 7.29 -11.68
N PRO A 77 2.79 8.04 -11.79
CA PRO A 77 1.65 7.58 -12.57
C PRO A 77 1.96 7.56 -14.07
N GLY A 78 1.23 6.76 -14.80
CA GLY A 78 1.36 6.63 -16.26
C GLY A 78 1.10 5.22 -16.73
N THR A 79 0.76 5.11 -18.02
CA THR A 79 0.47 3.81 -18.64
C THR A 79 1.74 3.00 -18.90
N GLY A 80 1.55 1.72 -19.21
CA GLY A 80 2.64 0.80 -19.45
C GLY A 80 3.25 0.27 -18.15
N LYS A 81 4.45 -0.28 -18.26
CA LYS A 81 5.13 -0.93 -17.14
C LYS A 81 6.23 -0.09 -16.52
N LYS A 82 6.45 1.12 -17.02
CA LYS A 82 7.50 2.00 -16.50
C LYS A 82 7.24 2.42 -15.07
N ASN A 83 8.31 2.62 -14.33
CA ASN A 83 8.26 3.18 -12.97
C ASN A 83 7.51 2.31 -11.95
N GLN A 84 7.39 1.02 -12.22
CA GLN A 84 6.84 0.12 -11.22
C GLN A 84 7.81 0.00 -10.05
N VAL A 85 7.26 -0.15 -8.85
CA VAL A 85 8.05 -0.39 -7.65
C VAL A 85 8.69 -1.77 -7.77
N GLU A 86 10.00 -1.84 -7.54
CA GLU A 86 10.76 -3.07 -7.64
C GLU A 86 10.41 -4.03 -6.50
N GLY A 87 10.52 -5.33 -6.79
CA GLY A 87 10.42 -6.37 -5.76
C GLY A 87 9.01 -6.74 -5.32
N ILE A 88 7.98 -6.26 -5.99
CA ILE A 88 6.60 -6.64 -5.69
C ILE A 88 6.19 -7.81 -6.57
N GLU A 89 5.84 -8.94 -5.95
CA GLU A 89 5.29 -10.07 -6.67
C GLU A 89 3.90 -9.74 -7.21
N ASN A 90 3.59 -10.24 -8.38
CA ASN A 90 2.30 -10.05 -9.06
C ASN A 90 1.98 -8.59 -9.40
N ASN A 91 2.96 -7.69 -9.35
CA ASN A 91 2.71 -6.31 -9.72
C ASN A 91 2.21 -6.24 -11.16
N GLY A 92 1.04 -5.65 -11.36
CA GLY A 92 0.37 -5.62 -12.66
C GLY A 92 -0.66 -6.72 -12.87
N THR A 93 -0.99 -7.49 -11.83
CA THR A 93 -2.04 -8.52 -11.96
C THR A 93 -3.41 -7.90 -12.21
N THR A 94 -4.27 -8.64 -12.90
CA THR A 94 -5.68 -8.29 -13.07
C THR A 94 -6.57 -9.05 -12.09
N ARG A 95 -6.04 -10.11 -11.49
CA ARG A 95 -6.76 -10.96 -10.54
C ARG A 95 -5.75 -11.63 -9.61
N GLY A 96 -5.93 -11.44 -8.32
CA GLY A 96 -5.04 -12.00 -7.31
C GLY A 96 -4.66 -10.95 -6.27
N GLN A 97 -3.69 -11.30 -5.43
CA GLN A 97 -3.27 -10.42 -4.35
C GLN A 97 -1.88 -9.84 -4.63
N ILE A 98 -1.75 -8.55 -4.35
CA ILE A 98 -0.47 -7.87 -4.27
C ILE A 98 -0.28 -7.50 -2.80
N SER A 99 0.79 -7.99 -2.18
CA SER A 99 1.20 -7.59 -0.82
C SER A 99 2.44 -6.74 -0.92
N TRP A 100 2.40 -5.57 -0.30
CA TRP A 100 3.51 -4.63 -0.35
C TRP A 100 3.79 -4.04 1.03
N THR A 101 5.07 -4.09 1.41
CA THR A 101 5.56 -3.48 2.64
C THR A 101 6.60 -2.43 2.27
N PRO A 102 6.18 -1.17 2.11
CA PRO A 102 7.13 -0.12 1.72
C PRO A 102 8.13 0.15 2.83
N LEU A 103 9.40 0.24 2.45
CA LEU A 103 10.49 0.52 3.37
C LEU A 103 11.01 1.94 3.25
N LYS A 104 10.36 2.76 2.45
CA LYS A 104 10.75 4.15 2.22
C LYS A 104 9.52 5.05 2.16
N LYS A 105 9.55 6.11 2.95
CA LYS A 105 8.51 7.14 2.94
C LYS A 105 8.43 7.84 1.59
N GLY A 106 7.25 8.28 1.22
CA GLY A 106 7.07 9.02 -0.01
C GLY A 106 5.68 8.84 -0.60
N SER A 107 5.53 9.33 -1.81
CA SER A 107 4.31 9.20 -2.60
C SER A 107 4.51 8.13 -3.65
N TYR A 108 3.55 7.24 -3.74
CA TYR A 108 3.48 6.17 -4.72
C TYR A 108 2.10 6.21 -5.36
N TYR A 109 1.87 5.36 -6.33
CA TYR A 109 0.61 5.36 -7.08
C TYR A 109 0.22 3.94 -7.43
N TYR A 110 -1.09 3.67 -7.44
CA TYR A 110 -1.60 2.50 -8.14
C TYR A 110 -2.14 2.97 -9.49
N GLN A 111 -1.88 2.22 -10.54
CA GLN A 111 -2.12 2.67 -11.91
C GLN A 111 -2.51 1.50 -12.80
N CYS A 112 -3.58 1.66 -13.58
CA CYS A 112 -3.87 0.75 -14.67
C CYS A 112 -2.89 1.00 -15.81
N SER A 113 -2.25 -0.06 -16.31
CA SER A 113 -1.27 0.09 -17.38
C SER A 113 -1.86 0.48 -18.72
N LYS A 114 -3.18 0.34 -18.89
CA LYS A 114 -3.87 0.57 -20.15
C LYS A 114 -4.62 1.91 -20.23
N HIS A 115 -4.94 2.52 -19.09
CA HIS A 115 -5.79 3.71 -19.05
C HIS A 115 -5.17 4.80 -18.18
N LYS A 116 -4.78 5.89 -18.82
CA LYS A 116 -4.00 6.96 -18.20
C LYS A 116 -4.66 7.58 -16.98
N SER A 117 -5.96 7.79 -17.00
CA SER A 117 -6.70 8.44 -15.90
C SER A 117 -7.01 7.50 -14.73
N MET A 118 -6.79 6.20 -14.92
CA MET A 118 -7.16 5.19 -13.94
C MET A 118 -6.02 4.94 -12.95
N PHE A 119 -5.90 5.84 -11.97
CA PHE A 119 -4.84 5.77 -10.95
C PHE A 119 -5.25 6.50 -9.68
N GLY A 120 -4.60 6.17 -8.59
CA GLY A 120 -4.75 6.86 -7.32
C GLY A 120 -3.42 6.92 -6.58
N LYS A 121 -3.39 7.71 -5.52
CA LYS A 121 -2.17 7.98 -4.76
C LYS A 121 -2.07 7.10 -3.53
N ILE A 122 -0.86 6.64 -3.24
CA ILE A 122 -0.52 5.95 -2.00
C ILE A 122 0.51 6.81 -1.27
N ILE A 123 0.20 7.19 -0.04
CA ILE A 123 1.09 7.98 0.81
C ILE A 123 1.69 7.07 1.86
N VAL A 124 3.01 7.02 1.92
CA VAL A 124 3.75 6.29 2.94
C VAL A 124 4.42 7.29 3.86
N ASN A 125 3.95 7.35 5.09
CA ASN A 125 4.45 8.25 6.13
C ASN A 125 5.49 7.61 7.02
#